data_fad460e8391deb52141fd24281a0421e
#
_entry.id   fad460e8391deb52141fd24281a0421e
#
_cell.length_a   1.000
_cell.length_b   1.000
_cell.length_c   1.000
_cell.angle_alpha   90.00
_cell.angle_beta   90.00
_cell.angle_gamma   90.00
#
_symmetry.space_group_name_H-M   'P 1'
#
loop_
_entity.id
_entity.type
_entity.pdbx_description
1 polymer ?
#
loop_
_entity_poly.entity_id
_entity_poly.type
_entity_poly.pdbx_seq_one_letter_code
_entity_poly.pdbx_strand_id
1 'polypeptide(L)'
;MSHRPPLRFKIATEPEEFEQIHRLNYRTFVEEIPQHRPNEDGRLVDRFHEENTYIICLCGTRVVGMLAVRDRRPFSLDLKLPNLDSYLPPAKSICEIRLLAVEPEFRSGQVFRGLAVELARYALSKGYDLGIISGTTRQLKLYRHVGF
;
A
#
# COMPACT_ATOMS: atom_id res chain seq x y z
N MET A 1 -22.96 9.79 21.59
CA MET A 1 -22.55 9.09 20.34
C MET A 1 -21.27 9.70 19.82
N SER A 2 -20.26 8.87 19.59
CA SER A 2 -19.07 9.37 18.92
C SER A 2 -19.34 9.36 17.41
N HIS A 3 -19.18 10.51 16.80
CA HIS A 3 -19.32 10.64 15.36
C HIS A 3 -17.94 10.58 14.71
N ARG A 4 -17.63 9.42 14.13
CA ARG A 4 -16.44 9.31 13.30
C ARG A 4 -16.69 10.07 12.00
N PRO A 5 -15.72 10.87 11.53
CA PRO A 5 -15.82 11.43 10.19
C PRO A 5 -15.98 10.32 9.16
N PRO A 6 -16.71 10.57 8.07
CA PRO A 6 -16.82 9.57 7.00
C PRO A 6 -15.46 9.26 6.40
N LEU A 7 -15.30 8.03 5.92
CA LEU A 7 -14.07 7.62 5.24
C LEU A 7 -14.05 8.19 3.83
N ARG A 8 -12.91 8.73 3.43
CA ARG A 8 -12.67 9.22 2.07
C ARG A 8 -11.45 8.52 1.50
N PHE A 9 -11.53 8.17 0.22
CA PHE A 9 -10.44 7.50 -0.48
C PHE A 9 -9.93 8.42 -1.58
N LYS A 10 -8.61 8.57 -1.68
CA LYS A 10 -8.00 9.46 -2.67
C LYS A 10 -6.56 9.06 -2.96
N ILE A 11 -5.99 9.61 -4.01
CA ILE A 11 -4.54 9.59 -4.23
C ILE A 11 -3.92 10.68 -3.37
N ALA A 12 -2.87 10.35 -2.64
CA ALA A 12 -2.17 11.31 -1.78
C ALA A 12 -1.49 12.39 -2.63
N THR A 13 -1.69 13.65 -2.26
CA THR A 13 -1.12 14.80 -2.95
C THR A 13 -0.50 15.82 -2.00
N GLU A 14 -0.92 15.84 -0.73
CA GLU A 14 -0.54 16.89 0.21
C GLU A 14 0.65 16.48 1.07
N PRO A 15 1.55 17.43 1.43
CA PRO A 15 2.70 17.12 2.28
C PRO A 15 2.32 16.43 3.59
N GLU A 16 1.22 16.85 4.22
CA GLU A 16 0.74 16.24 5.47
C GLU A 16 0.30 14.81 5.26
N GLU A 17 -0.25 14.49 4.10
CA GLU A 17 -0.63 13.12 3.76
C GLU A 17 0.60 12.25 3.63
N PHE A 18 1.63 12.73 2.95
CA PHE A 18 2.89 12.00 2.82
C PHE A 18 3.58 11.79 4.17
N GLU A 19 3.55 12.79 5.04
CA GLU A 19 4.12 12.64 6.38
C GLU A 19 3.42 11.54 7.17
N GLN A 20 2.09 11.51 7.11
CA GLN A 20 1.33 10.45 7.79
C GLN A 20 1.58 9.08 7.16
N ILE A 21 1.78 9.01 5.85
CA ILE A 21 2.15 7.77 5.16
C ILE A 21 3.48 7.25 5.72
N HIS A 22 4.49 8.10 5.87
CA HIS A 22 5.80 7.67 6.39
C HIS A 22 5.69 7.15 7.82
N ARG A 23 4.84 7.76 8.63
CA ARG A 23 4.64 7.33 10.02
C ARG A 23 3.84 6.03 10.11
N LEU A 24 2.80 5.87 9.29
CA LEU A 24 2.04 4.63 9.22
C LEU A 24 2.91 3.50 8.70
N ASN A 25 3.75 3.78 7.70
CA ASN A 25 4.73 2.85 7.16
C ASN A 25 5.67 2.36 8.27
N TYR A 26 6.17 3.27 9.10
CA TYR A 26 7.04 2.93 10.23
C TYR A 26 6.30 2.03 11.24
N ARG A 27 5.12 2.44 11.68
CA ARG A 27 4.36 1.65 12.67
C ARG A 27 4.07 0.24 12.17
N THR A 28 3.78 0.10 10.89
CA THR A 28 3.42 -1.19 10.32
C THR A 28 4.64 -2.06 10.03
N PHE A 29 5.67 -1.51 9.39
CA PHE A 29 6.78 -2.30 8.85
C PHE A 29 8.08 -2.20 9.66
N VAL A 30 8.07 -1.51 10.77
CA VAL A 30 9.15 -1.51 11.75
C VAL A 30 8.64 -2.04 13.08
N GLU A 31 7.55 -1.50 13.60
CA GLU A 31 7.06 -1.86 14.93
C GLU A 31 6.20 -3.10 14.94
N GLU A 32 5.21 -3.20 14.05
CA GLU A 32 4.28 -4.33 14.04
C GLU A 32 4.85 -5.53 13.29
N ILE A 33 5.39 -5.31 12.10
CA ILE A 33 6.00 -6.35 11.26
C ILE A 33 7.46 -5.94 11.04
N PRO A 34 8.41 -6.45 11.86
CA PRO A 34 9.76 -5.90 11.90
C PRO A 34 10.59 -6.28 10.66
N GLN A 35 10.35 -5.58 9.55
CA GLN A 35 11.10 -5.73 8.30
C GLN A 35 12.25 -4.75 8.17
N HIS A 36 12.25 -3.67 8.97
CA HIS A 36 13.26 -2.62 8.93
C HIS A 36 13.70 -2.27 10.33
N ARG A 37 14.89 -1.68 10.45
CA ARG A 37 15.44 -1.28 11.75
C ARG A 37 14.70 -0.06 12.31
N PRO A 38 14.49 -0.03 13.63
CA PRO A 38 13.94 1.16 14.29
C PRO A 38 14.84 2.38 14.10
N ASN A 39 14.23 3.56 14.13
CA ASN A 39 14.94 4.84 14.15
C ASN A 39 14.27 5.77 15.15
N GLU A 40 14.92 6.90 15.44
CA GLU A 40 14.42 7.86 16.43
C GLU A 40 13.28 8.71 15.90
N ASP A 41 13.17 8.87 14.58
CA ASP A 41 12.19 9.76 13.95
C ASP A 41 10.79 9.17 13.91
N GLY A 42 10.65 7.85 14.01
CA GLY A 42 9.36 7.18 13.86
C GLY A 42 8.79 7.29 12.46
N ARG A 43 9.64 7.41 11.45
CA ARG A 43 9.28 7.58 10.06
C ARG A 43 10.04 6.59 9.19
N LEU A 44 9.34 5.98 8.26
CA LEU A 44 9.96 5.13 7.25
C LEU A 44 9.56 5.64 5.87
N VAL A 45 10.51 6.30 5.19
CA VAL A 45 10.32 6.74 3.81
C VAL A 45 10.71 5.59 2.90
N ASP A 46 9.76 5.12 2.09
CA ASP A 46 10.01 4.02 1.18
C ASP A 46 11.10 4.39 0.17
N ARG A 47 11.93 3.41 -0.19
CA ARG A 47 13.03 3.61 -1.14
C ARG A 47 12.54 4.08 -2.52
N PHE A 48 11.30 3.76 -2.88
CA PHE A 48 10.70 4.16 -4.16
C PHE A 48 9.70 5.31 -3.99
N HIS A 49 9.78 6.04 -2.89
CA HIS A 49 8.82 7.09 -2.56
C HIS A 49 8.55 8.05 -3.71
N GLU A 50 9.59 8.52 -4.37
CA GLU A 50 9.45 9.51 -5.46
C GLU A 50 8.71 8.96 -6.68
N GLU A 51 8.60 7.65 -6.79
CA GLU A 51 7.99 6.97 -7.93
C GLU A 51 6.71 6.23 -7.57
N ASN A 52 6.33 6.23 -6.29
CA ASN A 52 5.10 5.60 -5.84
C ASN A 52 3.90 6.52 -6.04
N THR A 53 2.76 5.93 -6.41
CA THR A 53 1.46 6.57 -6.27
C THR A 53 0.80 5.94 -5.06
N TYR A 54 0.40 6.76 -4.09
CA TYR A 54 -0.23 6.26 -2.87
C TYR A 54 -1.75 6.45 -2.95
N ILE A 55 -2.48 5.37 -2.72
CA ILE A 55 -3.93 5.43 -2.52
C ILE A 55 -4.15 5.36 -1.02
N ILE A 56 -4.88 6.32 -0.47
CA ILE A 56 -5.05 6.45 0.97
C ILE A 56 -6.52 6.51 1.34
N CYS A 57 -6.78 6.13 2.58
CA CYS A 57 -8.08 6.32 3.23
C CYS A 57 -7.91 7.36 4.32
N LEU A 58 -8.73 8.39 4.27
CA LEU A 58 -8.77 9.44 5.28
C LEU A 58 -10.01 9.29 6.16
N CYS A 59 -9.82 9.40 7.45
CA CYS A 59 -10.89 9.62 8.41
C CYS A 59 -10.70 11.05 8.93
N GLY A 60 -11.51 11.98 8.42
CA GLY A 60 -11.20 13.39 8.58
C GLY A 60 -9.91 13.76 7.87
N THR A 61 -8.94 14.26 8.60
CA THR A 61 -7.60 14.58 8.08
C THR A 61 -6.56 13.51 8.40
N ARG A 62 -6.96 12.44 9.07
CA ARG A 62 -6.07 11.36 9.48
C ARG A 62 -6.00 10.28 8.42
N VAL A 63 -4.81 9.92 8.00
CA VAL A 63 -4.59 8.76 7.14
C VAL A 63 -4.71 7.50 7.99
N VAL A 64 -5.70 6.67 7.71
CA VAL A 64 -5.98 5.44 8.46
C VAL A 64 -5.72 4.19 7.66
N GLY A 65 -5.43 4.32 6.38
CA GLY A 65 -5.06 3.21 5.53
C GLY A 65 -4.33 3.71 4.29
N MET A 66 -3.49 2.86 3.74
CA MET A 66 -2.72 3.21 2.55
C MET A 66 -2.32 1.97 1.76
N LEU A 67 -2.04 2.17 0.48
CA LEU A 67 -1.22 1.28 -0.33
C LEU A 67 -0.44 2.12 -1.32
N ALA A 68 0.64 1.55 -1.84
CA ALA A 68 1.45 2.19 -2.86
C ALA A 68 1.40 1.37 -4.15
N VAL A 69 1.37 2.07 -5.27
CA VAL A 69 1.42 1.45 -6.61
C VAL A 69 2.70 1.91 -7.29
N ARG A 70 3.47 0.95 -7.78
CA ARG A 70 4.67 1.18 -8.55
C ARG A 70 4.52 0.55 -9.93
N ASP A 71 4.75 1.29 -10.97
CA ASP A 71 4.53 0.80 -12.34
C ASP A 71 5.80 0.77 -13.20
N ARG A 72 6.97 0.77 -12.58
CA ARG A 72 8.26 0.68 -13.30
C ARG A 72 9.22 -0.27 -12.60
N ARG A 73 10.10 -0.87 -13.41
CA ARG A 73 11.18 -1.74 -12.92
C ARG A 73 12.33 -0.90 -12.33
N PRO A 74 13.10 -1.37 -11.37
CA PRO A 74 12.88 -2.67 -10.73
C PRO A 74 11.71 -2.62 -9.75
N PHE A 75 10.96 -3.71 -9.67
CA PHE A 75 9.97 -3.88 -8.62
C PHE A 75 10.66 -4.35 -7.34
N SER A 76 10.01 -4.21 -6.19
CA SER A 76 10.58 -4.74 -4.96
C SER A 76 10.77 -6.26 -5.05
N LEU A 77 9.90 -6.93 -5.77
CA LEU A 77 10.03 -8.37 -6.01
C LEU A 77 11.25 -8.72 -6.87
N ASP A 78 11.69 -7.85 -7.78
CA ASP A 78 12.93 -8.06 -8.53
C ASP A 78 14.14 -8.18 -7.60
N LEU A 79 14.10 -7.48 -6.47
CA LEU A 79 15.19 -7.49 -5.49
C LEU A 79 15.19 -8.73 -4.62
N LYS A 80 14.06 -9.44 -4.55
CA LYS A 80 13.88 -10.63 -3.73
C LYS A 80 13.94 -11.92 -4.55
N LEU A 81 13.49 -11.88 -5.80
CA LEU A 81 13.40 -13.03 -6.69
C LEU A 81 14.19 -12.75 -7.97
N PRO A 82 15.40 -13.34 -8.14
CA PRO A 82 16.06 -13.32 -9.43
C PRO A 82 15.15 -14.03 -10.44
N ASN A 83 15.12 -13.56 -11.67
CA ASN A 83 14.28 -14.11 -12.73
C ASN A 83 12.78 -13.98 -12.47
N LEU A 84 12.34 -12.82 -11.92
CA LEU A 84 10.94 -12.56 -11.64
C LEU A 84 10.07 -12.85 -12.87
N ASP A 85 10.53 -12.47 -14.09
CA ASP A 85 9.77 -12.66 -15.31
C ASP A 85 9.41 -14.12 -15.58
N SER A 86 10.20 -15.07 -15.11
CA SER A 86 9.90 -16.48 -15.28
C SER A 86 8.68 -16.95 -14.51
N TYR A 87 8.24 -16.19 -13.52
CA TYR A 87 7.08 -16.49 -12.69
C TYR A 87 5.83 -15.75 -13.15
N LEU A 88 5.97 -14.78 -14.03
CA LEU A 88 4.87 -13.90 -14.41
C LEU A 88 4.24 -14.35 -15.72
N PRO A 89 2.90 -14.26 -15.85
CA PRO A 89 2.27 -14.45 -17.16
C PRO A 89 2.67 -13.31 -18.11
N PRO A 90 2.56 -13.50 -19.42
CA PRO A 90 2.81 -12.42 -20.37
C PRO A 90 1.91 -11.22 -20.10
N ALA A 91 2.50 -10.04 -20.01
CA ALA A 91 1.76 -8.80 -19.78
C ALA A 91 2.54 -7.64 -20.38
N LYS A 92 1.80 -6.65 -20.94
CA LYS A 92 2.40 -5.46 -21.52
C LYS A 92 2.69 -4.40 -20.48
N SER A 93 1.83 -4.29 -19.48
CA SER A 93 1.97 -3.32 -18.40
C SER A 93 1.70 -3.98 -17.06
N ILE A 94 2.61 -3.77 -16.12
CA ILE A 94 2.58 -4.40 -14.80
C ILE A 94 2.66 -3.30 -13.75
N CYS A 95 1.85 -3.42 -12.70
CA CYS A 95 2.03 -2.61 -11.51
C CYS A 95 2.29 -3.51 -10.30
N GLU A 96 3.04 -2.99 -9.36
CA GLU A 96 3.30 -3.65 -8.08
C GLU A 96 2.56 -2.90 -6.99
N ILE A 97 1.76 -3.63 -6.22
CA ILE A 97 1.05 -3.10 -5.06
C ILE A 97 1.90 -3.37 -3.84
N ARG A 98 2.20 -2.33 -3.08
CA ARG A 98 3.13 -2.37 -1.96
C ARG A 98 2.59 -1.62 -0.77
N LEU A 99 3.17 -1.86 0.39
CA LEU A 99 2.97 -1.05 1.60
C LEU A 99 1.51 -0.97 2.04
N LEU A 100 0.74 -2.05 1.83
CA LEU A 100 -0.64 -2.08 2.30
C LEU A 100 -0.63 -2.08 3.83
N ALA A 101 -1.16 -1.01 4.40
CA ALA A 101 -1.17 -0.81 5.84
C ALA A 101 -2.46 -0.13 6.26
N VAL A 102 -3.06 -0.58 7.36
CA VAL A 102 -4.27 0.00 7.93
C VAL A 102 -4.07 0.10 9.43
N GLU A 103 -4.45 1.25 10.00
CA GLU A 103 -4.43 1.43 11.44
C GLU A 103 -5.24 0.33 12.12
N PRO A 104 -4.75 -0.24 13.26
CA PRO A 104 -5.39 -1.38 13.89
C PRO A 104 -6.89 -1.20 14.17
N GLU A 105 -7.30 -0.02 14.60
CA GLU A 105 -8.71 0.24 14.93
C GLU A 105 -9.61 0.34 13.68
N PHE A 106 -9.03 0.30 12.48
CA PHE A 106 -9.77 0.39 11.22
C PHE A 106 -9.70 -0.91 10.40
N ARG A 107 -9.35 -2.03 11.02
CA ARG A 107 -9.16 -3.32 10.34
C ARG A 107 -10.42 -4.19 10.28
N SER A 108 -11.60 -3.60 10.38
CA SER A 108 -12.87 -4.33 10.28
C SER A 108 -13.26 -4.72 8.85
N GLY A 109 -12.49 -4.28 7.85
CA GLY A 109 -12.70 -4.63 6.44
C GLY A 109 -13.15 -3.49 5.57
N GLN A 110 -13.77 -2.45 6.12
CA GLN A 110 -14.29 -1.33 5.34
C GLN A 110 -13.18 -0.54 4.65
N VAL A 111 -12.08 -0.28 5.34
CA VAL A 111 -10.94 0.44 4.76
C VAL A 111 -10.27 -0.40 3.66
N PHE A 112 -10.05 -1.69 3.93
CA PHE A 112 -9.46 -2.59 2.93
C PHE A 112 -10.30 -2.65 1.67
N ARG A 113 -11.62 -2.78 1.83
CA ARG A 113 -12.54 -2.83 0.69
C ARG A 113 -12.48 -1.56 -0.13
N GLY A 114 -12.49 -0.40 0.52
CA GLY A 114 -12.41 0.89 -0.16
C GLY A 114 -11.09 1.08 -0.89
N LEU A 115 -9.98 0.69 -0.27
CA LEU A 115 -8.67 0.73 -0.91
C LEU A 115 -8.64 -0.19 -2.14
N ALA A 116 -9.21 -1.38 -2.04
CA ALA A 116 -9.25 -2.32 -3.16
C ALA A 116 -10.09 -1.77 -4.33
N VAL A 117 -11.23 -1.13 -4.03
CA VAL A 117 -12.06 -0.51 -5.06
C VAL A 117 -11.32 0.62 -5.75
N GLU A 118 -10.66 1.50 -4.99
CA GLU A 118 -9.91 2.61 -5.57
C GLU A 118 -8.69 2.11 -6.36
N LEU A 119 -8.04 1.07 -5.89
CA LEU A 119 -6.95 0.42 -6.63
C LEU A 119 -7.45 -0.10 -7.99
N ALA A 120 -8.60 -0.77 -8.00
CA ALA A 120 -9.18 -1.28 -9.24
C ALA A 120 -9.50 -0.14 -10.22
N ARG A 121 -10.08 0.95 -9.74
CA ARG A 121 -10.36 2.13 -10.57
C ARG A 121 -9.08 2.73 -11.14
N TYR A 122 -8.07 2.88 -10.31
CA TYR A 122 -6.78 3.42 -10.72
C TYR A 122 -6.13 2.52 -11.77
N ALA A 123 -6.09 1.21 -11.53
CA ALA A 123 -5.49 0.25 -12.45
C ALA A 123 -6.20 0.25 -13.80
N LEU A 124 -7.53 0.31 -13.80
CA LEU A 124 -8.31 0.40 -15.03
C LEU A 124 -8.04 1.69 -15.78
N SER A 125 -7.93 2.82 -15.08
CA SER A 125 -7.64 4.12 -15.70
C SER A 125 -6.27 4.16 -16.34
N LYS A 126 -5.29 3.42 -15.79
CA LYS A 126 -3.93 3.33 -16.31
C LYS A 126 -3.76 2.23 -17.35
N GLY A 127 -4.70 1.31 -17.45
CA GLY A 127 -4.64 0.21 -18.39
C GLY A 127 -3.63 -0.87 -18.02
N TYR A 128 -3.38 -1.09 -16.73
CA TYR A 128 -2.48 -2.16 -16.30
C TYR A 128 -3.08 -3.53 -16.61
N ASP A 129 -2.26 -4.41 -17.17
CA ASP A 129 -2.65 -5.78 -17.51
C ASP A 129 -2.51 -6.73 -16.34
N LEU A 130 -1.57 -6.45 -15.43
CA LEU A 130 -1.20 -7.35 -14.35
C LEU A 130 -0.83 -6.55 -13.11
N GLY A 131 -1.38 -6.95 -11.98
CA GLY A 131 -0.96 -6.45 -10.68
C GLY A 131 -0.24 -7.55 -9.92
N ILE A 132 0.91 -7.23 -9.34
CA ILE A 132 1.65 -8.15 -8.49
C ILE A 132 1.73 -7.56 -7.08
N ILE A 133 1.75 -8.43 -6.08
CA ILE A 133 1.84 -8.03 -4.69
C ILE A 133 2.78 -8.96 -3.94
N SER A 134 3.58 -8.38 -3.05
CA SER A 134 4.40 -9.15 -2.12
C SER A 134 3.98 -8.85 -0.70
N GLY A 135 4.09 -9.83 0.16
CA GLY A 135 3.74 -9.66 1.56
C GLY A 135 4.36 -10.75 2.41
N THR A 136 4.33 -10.54 3.71
CA THR A 136 4.73 -11.57 4.66
C THR A 136 3.63 -12.63 4.77
N THR A 137 3.98 -13.80 5.31
CA THR A 137 2.99 -14.84 5.61
C THR A 137 1.88 -14.30 6.51
N ARG A 138 2.22 -13.37 7.37
CA ARG A 138 1.29 -12.70 8.28
C ARG A 138 0.21 -11.92 7.54
N GLN A 139 0.54 -11.36 6.36
CA GLN A 139 -0.37 -10.56 5.54
C GLN A 139 -1.13 -11.39 4.51
N LEU A 140 -0.76 -12.65 4.31
CA LEU A 140 -1.30 -13.48 3.24
C LEU A 140 -2.82 -13.62 3.30
N LYS A 141 -3.36 -13.83 4.50
CA LYS A 141 -4.81 -13.98 4.68
C LYS A 141 -5.54 -12.70 4.26
N LEU A 142 -4.98 -11.54 4.59
CA LEU A 142 -5.55 -10.26 4.22
C LEU A 142 -5.56 -10.07 2.71
N TYR A 143 -4.43 -10.35 2.05
CA TYR A 143 -4.34 -10.21 0.60
C TYR A 143 -5.33 -11.11 -0.12
N ARG A 144 -5.51 -12.35 0.36
CA ARG A 144 -6.50 -13.26 -0.20
C ARG A 144 -7.92 -12.74 -0.01
N HIS A 145 -8.18 -12.10 1.11
CA HIS A 145 -9.50 -11.53 1.40
C HIS A 145 -9.85 -10.41 0.41
N VAL A 146 -8.88 -9.60 -0.02
CA VAL A 146 -9.10 -8.51 -0.98
C VAL A 146 -8.92 -8.92 -2.45
N GLY A 147 -8.70 -10.20 -2.73
CA GLY A 147 -8.72 -10.72 -4.09
C GLY A 147 -7.37 -11.01 -4.73
N PHE A 148 -6.34 -11.14 -3.93
CA PHE A 148 -4.99 -11.48 -4.43
C PHE A 148 -4.64 -12.95 -4.22
#